data_8e4223f022a137ce9814fe39f396e600
#
_entry.id   8e4223f022a137ce9814fe39f396e600
#
_cell.length_a   1.000
_cell.length_b   1.000
_cell.length_c   1.000
_cell.angle_alpha   90.00
_cell.angle_beta   90.00
_cell.angle_gamma   90.00
#
_symmetry.space_group_name_H-M   'P 1'
#
loop_
_entity.id
_entity.type
_entity.pdbx_description
1 polymer ?
#
loop_
_entity_poly.entity_id
_entity_poly.type
_entity_poly.pdbx_seq_one_letter_code
_entity_poly.pdbx_strand_id
1 'polypeptide(L)'
;MTEKELIEACRRQDRQAQQLLYERYSPRMYGVCKRYVKQREDAEDVLINGLFKVLTNIHKYSGTGSFEGWIRKVVVNEALMFLRKNQHFRFTSEIQEYDK
;
A
#
# COMPACT_ATOMS: atom_id res chain seq x y z
N MET A 1 -1.29 -14.44 -17.75
CA MET A 1 -2.32 -14.61 -16.70
C MET A 1 -3.26 -13.42 -16.73
N THR A 2 -4.54 -13.67 -16.84
CA THR A 2 -5.55 -12.62 -16.80
C THR A 2 -5.68 -12.07 -15.37
N GLU A 3 -6.32 -10.91 -15.25
CA GLU A 3 -6.56 -10.32 -13.94
C GLU A 3 -7.35 -11.29 -13.04
N LYS A 4 -8.40 -11.90 -13.57
CA LYS A 4 -9.22 -12.85 -12.83
C LYS A 4 -8.42 -14.06 -12.35
N GLU A 5 -7.60 -14.61 -13.24
CA GLU A 5 -6.73 -15.74 -12.89
C GLU A 5 -5.71 -15.34 -11.82
N LEU A 6 -5.17 -14.14 -11.93
CA LEU A 6 -4.22 -13.62 -10.96
C LEU A 6 -4.85 -13.48 -9.57
N ILE A 7 -6.07 -12.92 -9.51
CA ILE A 7 -6.79 -12.76 -8.26
C ILE A 7 -7.04 -14.12 -7.60
N GLU A 8 -7.52 -15.09 -8.38
CA GLU A 8 -7.80 -16.42 -7.84
C GLU A 8 -6.56 -17.13 -7.36
N ALA A 9 -5.46 -17.01 -8.11
CA ALA A 9 -4.19 -17.62 -7.71
C ALA A 9 -3.65 -16.98 -6.43
N CYS A 10 -3.76 -15.66 -6.29
CA CYS A 10 -3.36 -14.97 -5.06
C CYS A 10 -4.23 -15.37 -3.88
N ARG A 11 -5.52 -15.62 -4.11
CA ARG A 11 -6.41 -16.11 -3.06
C ARG A 11 -5.99 -17.49 -2.55
N ARG A 12 -5.39 -18.30 -3.42
CA ARG A 12 -4.83 -19.60 -3.05
C ARG A 12 -3.42 -19.49 -2.46
N GLN A 13 -2.92 -18.27 -2.30
CA GLN A 13 -1.59 -18.00 -1.77
C GLN A 13 -0.45 -18.56 -2.64
N ASP A 14 -0.67 -18.57 -3.94
CA ASP A 14 0.36 -18.95 -4.91
C ASP A 14 1.46 -17.89 -4.93
N ARG A 15 2.68 -18.28 -4.61
CA ARG A 15 3.81 -17.34 -4.50
C ARG A 15 4.15 -16.67 -5.82
N GLN A 16 4.09 -17.41 -6.92
CA GLN A 16 4.37 -16.86 -8.24
C GLN A 16 3.34 -15.80 -8.62
N ALA A 17 2.07 -16.06 -8.30
CA ALA A 17 1.00 -15.11 -8.54
C ALA A 17 1.16 -13.85 -7.66
N GLN A 18 1.56 -14.02 -6.42
CA GLN A 18 1.80 -12.90 -5.51
C GLN A 18 2.94 -12.02 -6.03
N GLN A 19 4.01 -12.63 -6.51
CA GLN A 19 5.13 -11.89 -7.09
C GLN A 19 4.69 -11.16 -8.36
N LEU A 20 3.90 -11.82 -9.20
CA LEU A 20 3.39 -11.20 -10.44
C LEU A 20 2.48 -10.00 -10.12
N LEU A 21 1.64 -10.13 -9.12
CA LEU A 21 0.80 -9.02 -8.68
C LEU A 21 1.66 -7.84 -8.24
N TYR A 22 2.66 -8.08 -7.42
CA TYR A 22 3.59 -7.06 -6.97
C TYR A 22 4.26 -6.37 -8.16
N GLU A 23 4.81 -7.15 -9.07
CA GLU A 23 5.52 -6.61 -10.23
C GLU A 23 4.59 -5.80 -11.14
N ARG A 24 3.37 -6.28 -11.33
CA ARG A 24 2.41 -5.64 -12.23
C ARG A 24 1.91 -4.29 -11.70
N TYR A 25 1.67 -4.19 -10.41
CA TYR A 25 1.03 -3.00 -9.83
C TYR A 25 1.98 -2.06 -9.12
N SER A 26 3.19 -2.51 -8.75
CA SER A 26 4.10 -1.67 -7.98
C SER A 26 4.50 -0.37 -8.68
N PRO A 27 4.77 -0.31 -10.00
CA PRO A 27 5.16 0.97 -10.60
C PRO A 27 4.08 2.03 -10.49
N ARG A 28 2.82 1.67 -10.74
CA ARG A 28 1.71 2.61 -10.63
C ARG A 28 1.43 3.01 -9.19
N MET A 29 1.50 2.05 -8.29
CA MET A 29 1.23 2.31 -6.88
C MET A 29 2.37 3.09 -6.23
N TYR A 30 3.60 2.92 -6.70
CA TYR A 30 4.70 3.77 -6.26
C TYR A 30 4.42 5.23 -6.60
N GLY A 31 3.93 5.50 -7.81
CA GLY A 31 3.52 6.85 -8.19
C GLY A 31 2.45 7.43 -7.27
N VAL A 32 1.50 6.60 -6.86
CA VAL A 32 0.48 7.01 -5.89
C VAL A 32 1.12 7.34 -4.54
N CYS A 33 2.00 6.47 -4.05
CA CYS A 33 2.69 6.71 -2.77
C CYS A 33 3.48 8.01 -2.79
N LYS A 34 4.16 8.32 -3.89
CA LYS A 34 4.98 9.54 -4.01
C LYS A 34 4.14 10.81 -3.96
N ARG A 35 2.88 10.75 -4.30
CA ARG A 35 1.99 11.92 -4.18
C ARG A 35 1.73 12.30 -2.73
N TYR A 36 1.71 11.31 -1.84
CA TYR A 36 1.44 11.51 -0.41
C TYR A 36 2.72 11.61 0.41
N VAL A 37 3.74 10.84 0.04
CA VAL A 37 4.96 10.69 0.82
C VAL A 37 6.14 11.13 -0.05
N LYS A 38 6.75 12.26 0.30
CA LYS A 38 7.74 12.92 -0.55
C LYS A 38 9.08 12.21 -0.59
N GLN A 39 9.52 11.64 0.52
CA GLN A 39 10.82 10.98 0.59
C GLN A 39 10.74 9.59 -0.04
N ARG A 40 11.73 9.30 -0.87
CA ARG A 40 11.77 8.05 -1.63
C ARG A 40 11.73 6.81 -0.75
N GLU A 41 12.55 6.78 0.30
CA GLU A 41 12.63 5.62 1.19
C GLU A 41 11.31 5.36 1.89
N ASP A 42 10.68 6.42 2.36
CA ASP A 42 9.39 6.32 3.02
C ASP A 42 8.30 5.87 2.06
N ALA A 43 8.31 6.38 0.83
CA ALA A 43 7.36 5.98 -0.19
C ALA A 43 7.52 4.51 -0.55
N GLU A 44 8.74 4.02 -0.63
CA GLU A 44 9.02 2.61 -0.89
C GLU A 44 8.49 1.73 0.25
N ASP A 45 8.67 2.14 1.50
CA ASP A 45 8.16 1.40 2.64
C ASP A 45 6.64 1.35 2.63
N VAL A 46 5.99 2.48 2.35
CA VAL A 46 4.52 2.54 2.24
C VAL A 46 4.04 1.62 1.12
N LEU A 47 4.73 1.61 -0.01
CA LEU A 47 4.38 0.74 -1.14
C LEU A 47 4.44 -0.74 -0.73
N ILE A 48 5.54 -1.15 -0.11
CA ILE A 48 5.73 -2.54 0.32
C ILE A 48 4.65 -2.94 1.31
N ASN A 49 4.42 -2.10 2.32
CA ASN A 49 3.40 -2.38 3.34
C ASN A 49 1.99 -2.40 2.73
N GLY A 50 1.71 -1.48 1.81
CA GLY A 50 0.41 -1.42 1.15
C GLY A 50 0.14 -2.65 0.29
N LEU A 51 1.12 -3.07 -0.52
CA LEU A 51 0.96 -4.26 -1.35
C LEU A 51 0.92 -5.53 -0.52
N PHE A 52 1.65 -5.59 0.59
CA PHE A 52 1.53 -6.69 1.53
C PHE A 52 0.10 -6.80 2.06
N LYS A 53 -0.51 -5.68 2.42
CA LYS A 53 -1.91 -5.66 2.87
C LYS A 53 -2.87 -6.07 1.77
N VAL A 54 -2.60 -5.69 0.52
CA VAL A 54 -3.38 -6.16 -0.62
C VAL A 54 -3.37 -7.69 -0.67
N LEU A 55 -2.20 -8.30 -0.57
CA LEU A 55 -2.06 -9.75 -0.65
C LEU A 55 -2.73 -10.46 0.53
N THR A 56 -2.56 -9.93 1.73
CA THR A 56 -3.15 -10.56 2.93
C THR A 56 -4.66 -10.36 3.02
N ASN A 57 -5.21 -9.36 2.34
CA ASN A 57 -6.63 -9.04 2.37
C ASN A 57 -7.33 -9.30 1.04
N ILE A 58 -6.69 -10.04 0.13
CA ILE A 58 -7.26 -10.26 -1.21
C ILE A 58 -8.60 -10.99 -1.15
N HIS A 59 -8.82 -11.77 -0.12
CA HIS A 59 -10.09 -12.46 0.12
C HIS A 59 -11.25 -11.48 0.36
N LYS A 60 -10.94 -10.24 0.74
CA LYS A 60 -11.96 -9.21 0.99
C LYS A 60 -12.38 -8.48 -0.28
N TYR A 61 -11.64 -8.63 -1.38
CA TYR A 61 -12.05 -8.05 -2.65
C TYR A 61 -13.26 -8.82 -3.18
N SER A 62 -14.35 -8.09 -3.43
CA SER A 62 -15.63 -8.70 -3.79
C SER A 62 -15.67 -9.29 -5.19
N GLY A 63 -14.73 -8.91 -6.05
CA GLY A 63 -14.76 -9.30 -7.46
C GLY A 63 -15.58 -8.37 -8.33
N THR A 64 -16.19 -7.34 -7.75
CA THR A 64 -16.93 -6.32 -8.48
C THR A 64 -16.15 -5.01 -8.47
N GLY A 65 -16.28 -4.24 -9.55
CA GLY A 65 -15.55 -2.99 -9.68
C GLY A 65 -14.09 -3.21 -10.08
N SER A 66 -13.31 -2.14 -10.07
CA SER A 66 -11.93 -2.16 -10.51
C SER A 66 -11.01 -2.78 -9.46
N PHE A 67 -10.28 -3.82 -9.84
CA PHE A 67 -9.27 -4.42 -8.97
C PHE A 67 -8.15 -3.42 -8.68
N GLU A 68 -7.68 -2.71 -9.70
CA GLU A 68 -6.65 -1.69 -9.51
C GLU A 68 -7.16 -0.58 -8.57
N GLY A 69 -8.43 -0.19 -8.69
CA GLY A 69 -9.04 0.78 -7.79
C GLY A 69 -9.06 0.31 -6.35
N TRP A 70 -9.35 -0.98 -6.13
CA TRP A 70 -9.31 -1.57 -4.80
C TRP A 70 -7.89 -1.57 -4.23
N ILE A 71 -6.89 -1.95 -5.06
CA ILE A 71 -5.48 -1.92 -4.66
C ILE A 71 -5.08 -0.49 -4.27
N ARG A 72 -5.45 0.49 -5.11
CA ARG A 72 -5.14 1.90 -4.85
C ARG A 72 -5.71 2.35 -3.50
N LYS A 73 -6.93 1.96 -3.19
CA LYS A 73 -7.56 2.31 -1.93
C LYS A 73 -6.76 1.79 -0.74
N VAL A 74 -6.31 0.54 -0.82
CA VAL A 74 -5.50 -0.06 0.24
C VAL A 74 -4.17 0.69 0.39
N VAL A 75 -3.52 0.99 -0.73
CA VAL A 75 -2.22 1.70 -0.73
C VAL A 75 -2.37 3.12 -0.23
N VAL A 76 -3.41 3.84 -0.66
CA VAL A 76 -3.67 5.21 -0.18
C VAL A 76 -3.92 5.22 1.32
N ASN A 77 -4.71 4.27 1.82
CA ASN A 77 -4.95 4.15 3.25
C ASN A 77 -3.64 3.97 4.02
N GLU A 78 -2.74 3.16 3.48
CA GLU A 78 -1.42 2.95 4.10
C GLU A 78 -0.60 4.24 4.11
N ALA A 79 -0.63 5.01 3.01
CA ALA A 79 0.06 6.28 2.94
C ALA A 79 -0.51 7.29 3.94
N LEU A 80 -1.83 7.33 4.09
CA LEU A 80 -2.48 8.23 5.04
C LEU A 80 -2.14 7.84 6.49
N MET A 81 -2.09 6.55 6.79
CA MET A 81 -1.67 6.07 8.11
C MET A 81 -0.23 6.49 8.42
N PHE A 82 0.65 6.37 7.42
CA PHE A 82 2.03 6.80 7.57
C PHE A 82 2.11 8.29 7.88
N LEU A 83 1.36 9.11 7.15
CA LEU A 83 1.36 10.56 7.37
C LEU A 83 0.84 10.95 8.74
N ARG A 84 -0.23 10.31 9.20
CA ARG A 84 -0.78 10.56 10.55
C ARG A 84 0.23 10.21 11.62
N LYS A 85 0.88 9.08 11.49
CA LYS A 85 1.87 8.61 12.45
C LYS A 85 3.05 9.57 12.54
N ASN A 86 3.56 10.02 11.41
CA ASN A 86 4.67 10.96 11.36
C ASN A 86 4.29 12.34 11.85
N GLN A 87 3.10 12.80 11.50
CA GLN A 87 2.60 14.09 11.96
C GLN A 87 2.46 14.11 13.48
N HIS A 88 1.92 13.04 14.04
CA HIS A 88 1.80 12.90 15.50
C HIS A 88 3.18 12.90 16.16
N PHE A 89 4.13 12.20 15.60
CA PHE A 89 5.50 12.15 16.09
C PHE A 89 6.16 13.53 16.05
N ARG A 90 6.01 14.27 14.96
CA ARG A 90 6.54 15.64 14.83
C ARG A 90 5.93 16.57 15.88
N PHE A 91 4.63 16.48 16.05
CA PHE A 91 3.91 17.31 17.03
C PHE A 91 4.42 17.04 18.45
N THR A 92 4.60 15.79 18.81
CA THR A 92 5.13 15.39 20.11
C THR A 92 6.55 15.89 20.29
N SER A 93 7.39 15.77 19.27
CA SER A 93 8.77 16.25 19.33
C SER A 93 8.85 17.75 19.50
N GLU A 94 8.03 18.49 18.78
CA GLU A 94 7.95 19.96 18.87
C GLU A 94 7.54 20.41 20.26
N ILE A 95 6.55 19.74 20.85
CA ILE A 95 6.10 20.04 22.22
C ILE A 95 7.24 19.78 23.21
N GLN A 96 7.97 18.70 23.06
CA GLN A 96 9.09 18.39 23.95
C GLN A 96 10.21 19.42 23.84
N GLU A 97 10.45 19.95 22.66
CA GLU A 97 11.42 21.02 22.47
C GLU A 97 10.98 22.31 23.16
N TYR A 98 9.69 22.62 23.12
CA TYR A 98 9.16 23.81 23.77
C TYR A 98 9.21 23.72 25.31
N ASP A 99 9.12 22.53 25.84
CA ASP A 99 9.14 22.32 27.30
C ASP A 99 10.54 22.36 27.88
N LYS A 100 11.55 22.48 27.06
CA LYS A 100 12.92 22.68 27.54
C LYS A 100 13.21 24.16 27.74
#